data_09cd1dedd1edbe7f3d7accf2ef142168
#
_entry.id   09cd1dedd1edbe7f3d7accf2ef142168
#
_cell.length_a   1.000
_cell.length_b   1.000
_cell.length_c   1.000
_cell.angle_alpha   90.00
_cell.angle_beta   90.00
_cell.angle_gamma   90.00
#
_symmetry.space_group_name_H-M   'P 1'
#
loop_
_entity.id
_entity.type
_entity.pdbx_description
1 polymer ?
#
loop_
_entity_poly.entity_id
_entity_poly.type
_entity_poly.pdbx_seq_one_letter_code
_entity_poly.pdbx_strand_id
1 'polypeptide(L)'
;LCASSGGARMQEGILSLMQMPRTTIMIQALREKRIPYIVLLTNPTTGGVTASYAMLGDIHIAEPNALIGFAGPRVIENTIKESLPDGFQKSEYLLDHGMIDIVSHRKDLKNNIASILDILMNSEIQKSASL
;
A
#
# COMPACT_ATOMS: atom_id res chain seq x y z
N LEU A 1 8.57 -2.42 -1.41
CA LEU A 1 7.66 -3.55 -1.61
C LEU A 1 6.72 -3.29 -2.78
N CYS A 2 6.50 -4.31 -3.63
CA CYS A 2 5.44 -4.27 -4.65
C CYS A 2 4.32 -5.22 -4.21
N ALA A 3 3.11 -4.70 -4.06
CA ALA A 3 1.93 -5.45 -3.62
C ALA A 3 0.97 -5.70 -4.79
N SER A 4 0.52 -6.95 -4.90
CA SER A 4 -0.54 -7.36 -5.83
C SER A 4 -1.31 -8.52 -5.21
N SER A 5 -2.63 -8.39 -5.04
CA SER A 5 -3.44 -9.43 -4.42
C SER A 5 -4.93 -9.26 -4.74
N GLY A 6 -5.56 -10.35 -5.14
CA GLY A 6 -7.02 -10.45 -5.26
C GLY A 6 -7.73 -10.87 -3.97
N GLY A 7 -6.99 -11.02 -2.87
CA GLY A 7 -7.47 -11.51 -1.58
C GLY A 7 -6.99 -12.92 -1.24
N ALA A 8 -7.26 -13.36 -0.02
CA ALA A 8 -6.88 -14.69 0.46
C ALA A 8 -7.85 -15.77 -0.04
N ARG A 9 -7.32 -16.96 -0.31
CA ARG A 9 -8.13 -18.11 -0.66
C ARG A 9 -8.90 -18.62 0.57
N MET A 10 -10.22 -18.60 0.52
CA MET A 10 -11.07 -19.01 1.64
C MET A 10 -10.84 -20.46 2.09
N GLN A 11 -10.48 -21.36 1.17
CA GLN A 11 -10.21 -22.75 1.46
C GLN A 11 -8.97 -22.99 2.34
N GLU A 12 -8.07 -22.03 2.43
CA GLU A 12 -6.92 -22.08 3.33
C GLU A 12 -7.28 -21.71 4.77
N GLY A 13 -8.47 -21.16 4.98
CA GLY A 13 -9.00 -20.81 6.28
C GLY A 13 -8.08 -19.83 7.03
N ILE A 14 -7.94 -20.04 8.33
CA ILE A 14 -7.17 -19.15 9.20
C ILE A 14 -5.67 -19.13 8.91
N LEU A 15 -5.12 -20.14 8.25
CA LEU A 15 -3.68 -20.23 7.96
C LEU A 15 -3.18 -19.05 7.13
N SER A 16 -3.97 -18.60 6.12
CA SER A 16 -3.61 -17.42 5.34
C SER A 16 -3.69 -16.13 6.17
N LEU A 17 -4.68 -16.00 7.05
CA LEU A 17 -4.83 -14.84 7.92
C LEU A 17 -3.70 -14.75 8.97
N MET A 18 -3.18 -15.86 9.45
CA MET A 18 -2.07 -15.90 10.41
C MET A 18 -0.74 -15.38 9.82
N GLN A 19 -0.65 -15.19 8.50
CA GLN A 19 0.53 -14.56 7.90
C GLN A 19 0.53 -13.03 8.10
N MET A 20 -0.62 -12.40 8.32
CA MET A 20 -0.72 -10.95 8.51
C MET A 20 0.11 -10.45 9.72
N PRO A 21 -0.02 -11.00 10.93
CA PRO A 21 0.80 -10.58 12.06
C PRO A 21 2.30 -10.85 11.85
N ARG A 22 2.67 -11.95 11.17
CA ARG A 22 4.06 -12.27 10.89
C ARG A 22 4.74 -11.22 10.01
N THR A 23 4.07 -10.77 8.95
CA THR A 23 4.58 -9.71 8.07
C THR A 23 4.60 -8.36 8.77
N THR A 24 3.58 -8.04 9.56
CA THR A 24 3.47 -6.78 10.29
C THR A 24 4.59 -6.61 11.32
N ILE A 25 4.96 -7.67 12.05
CA ILE A 25 6.09 -7.63 12.99
C ILE A 25 7.41 -7.28 12.29
N MET A 26 7.62 -7.78 11.07
CA MET A 26 8.85 -7.48 10.32
C MET A 26 8.91 -6.02 9.85
N ILE A 27 7.76 -5.40 9.58
CA ILE A 27 7.72 -3.96 9.26
C ILE A 27 8.07 -3.11 10.48
N GLN A 28 7.66 -3.52 11.68
CA GLN A 28 8.08 -2.86 12.91
C GLN A 28 9.61 -2.87 13.06
N ALA A 29 10.26 -3.99 12.72
CA ALA A 29 11.72 -4.08 12.73
C ALA A 29 12.41 -3.13 11.72
N LEU A 30 11.78 -2.85 10.57
CA LEU A 30 12.27 -1.82 9.64
C LEU A 30 12.19 -0.42 10.26
N ARG A 31 11.07 -0.07 10.90
CA ARG A 31 10.87 1.21 11.57
C ARG A 31 11.90 1.44 12.69
N GLU A 32 12.17 0.44 13.51
CA GLU A 32 13.19 0.51 14.58
C GLU A 32 14.58 0.80 14.02
N LYS A 33 14.88 0.31 12.82
CA LYS A 33 16.14 0.57 12.11
C LYS A 33 16.10 1.82 11.22
N ARG A 34 15.00 2.58 11.22
CA ARG A 34 14.78 3.76 10.37
C ARG A 34 14.99 3.48 8.88
N ILE A 35 14.61 2.31 8.42
CA ILE A 35 14.69 1.93 7.01
C ILE A 35 13.37 2.34 6.34
N PRO A 36 13.38 3.20 5.32
CA PRO A 36 12.18 3.62 4.61
C PRO A 36 11.43 2.42 4.00
N TYR A 37 10.14 2.38 4.23
CA TYR A 37 9.26 1.33 3.70
C TYR A 37 8.31 1.92 2.66
N ILE A 38 8.68 1.86 1.39
CA ILE A 38 7.88 2.35 0.26
C ILE A 38 7.07 1.20 -0.31
N VAL A 39 5.76 1.40 -0.45
CA VAL A 39 4.85 0.39 -1.01
C VAL A 39 4.32 0.84 -2.37
N LEU A 40 4.49 -0.02 -3.37
CA LEU A 40 3.87 0.10 -4.68
C LEU A 40 2.62 -0.78 -4.71
N LEU A 41 1.47 -0.15 -4.89
CA LEU A 41 0.16 -0.77 -4.98
C LEU A 41 -0.22 -0.97 -6.45
N THR A 42 -0.24 -2.22 -6.90
CA THR A 42 -0.60 -2.57 -8.27
C THR A 42 -2.07 -3.02 -8.38
N ASN A 43 -2.55 -3.21 -9.59
CA ASN A 43 -3.93 -3.63 -9.83
C ASN A 43 -4.07 -5.18 -9.93
N PRO A 44 -4.88 -5.83 -9.07
CA PRO A 44 -5.49 -5.30 -7.85
C PRO A 44 -4.60 -5.46 -6.62
N THR A 45 -4.86 -4.66 -5.57
CA THR A 45 -4.33 -4.90 -4.23
C THR A 45 -5.47 -4.86 -3.23
N THR A 46 -5.97 -6.02 -2.80
CA THR A 46 -7.18 -6.14 -1.98
C THR A 46 -7.03 -7.14 -0.84
N GLY A 47 -8.02 -7.21 0.03
CA GLY A 47 -8.13 -8.21 1.10
C GLY A 47 -7.12 -8.04 2.22
N GLY A 48 -6.62 -9.14 2.75
CA GLY A 48 -5.68 -9.17 3.87
C GLY A 48 -4.36 -8.45 3.61
N VAL A 49 -3.96 -8.28 2.35
CA VAL A 49 -2.75 -7.54 1.97
C VAL A 49 -2.91 -6.05 2.28
N THR A 50 -4.03 -5.42 1.91
CA THR A 50 -4.33 -4.04 2.29
C THR A 50 -4.61 -3.89 3.78
N ALA A 51 -5.23 -4.89 4.41
CA ALA A 51 -5.48 -4.88 5.86
C ALA A 51 -4.21 -5.13 6.71
N SER A 52 -3.05 -5.30 6.09
CA SER A 52 -1.78 -5.56 6.78
C SER A 52 -0.62 -4.77 6.15
N TYR A 53 0.37 -5.46 5.66
CA TYR A 53 1.66 -4.88 5.27
C TYR A 53 1.59 -3.85 4.13
N ALA A 54 0.61 -3.94 3.23
CA ALA A 54 0.56 -3.01 2.10
C ALA A 54 0.17 -1.58 2.50
N MET A 55 -0.57 -1.40 3.59
CA MET A 55 -0.97 -0.06 4.09
C MET A 55 -0.15 0.41 5.30
N LEU A 56 0.99 -0.22 5.55
CA LEU A 56 1.93 0.16 6.62
C LEU A 56 3.17 0.89 6.10
N GLY A 57 3.19 1.25 4.82
CA GLY A 57 4.29 1.99 4.21
C GLY A 57 4.44 3.40 4.76
N ASP A 58 5.64 3.93 4.69
CA ASP A 58 5.91 5.34 4.92
C ASP A 58 5.46 6.18 3.74
N ILE A 59 5.52 5.61 2.53
CA ILE A 59 5.02 6.19 1.27
C ILE A 59 4.26 5.12 0.48
N HIS A 60 3.08 5.48 -0.01
CA HIS A 60 2.23 4.64 -0.85
C HIS A 60 2.15 5.19 -2.28
N ILE A 61 2.66 4.44 -3.23
CA ILE A 61 2.60 4.75 -4.67
C ILE A 61 1.64 3.76 -5.32
N ALA A 62 0.67 4.22 -6.08
CA ALA A 62 -0.25 3.36 -6.82
C ALA A 62 -0.09 3.51 -8.33
N GLU A 63 -0.33 2.43 -9.08
CA GLU A 63 -0.48 2.52 -10.53
C GLU A 63 -1.82 3.17 -10.89
N PRO A 64 -1.92 3.88 -12.03
CA PRO A 64 -3.18 4.48 -12.48
C PRO A 64 -4.30 3.45 -12.60
N ASN A 65 -5.50 3.81 -12.19
CA ASN A 65 -6.71 2.97 -12.21
C ASN A 65 -6.60 1.66 -11.41
N ALA A 66 -5.60 1.49 -10.55
CA ALA A 66 -5.47 0.30 -9.72
C ALA A 66 -6.64 0.19 -8.73
N LEU A 67 -7.21 -1.00 -8.64
CA LEU A 67 -8.22 -1.33 -7.62
C LEU A 67 -7.50 -1.66 -6.31
N ILE A 68 -7.75 -0.84 -5.30
CA ILE A 68 -7.12 -0.95 -3.99
C ILE A 68 -8.20 -0.85 -2.92
N GLY A 69 -8.31 -1.86 -2.06
CA GLY A 69 -9.32 -1.87 -1.01
C GLY A 69 -9.34 -3.17 -0.23
N PHE A 70 -10.10 -3.24 0.85
CA PHE A 70 -10.25 -4.47 1.62
C PHE A 70 -11.28 -5.40 0.97
N ALA A 71 -12.55 -5.04 1.03
CA ALA A 71 -13.63 -5.77 0.36
C ALA A 71 -13.81 -5.28 -1.07
N GLY A 72 -14.15 -6.18 -1.99
CA GLY A 72 -14.45 -5.79 -3.37
C GLY A 72 -15.73 -4.93 -3.46
N PRO A 73 -15.84 -4.03 -4.47
CA PRO A 73 -16.99 -3.12 -4.61
C PRO A 73 -18.34 -3.83 -4.55
N ARG A 74 -18.50 -4.94 -5.25
CA ARG A 74 -19.75 -5.74 -5.26
C ARG A 74 -20.16 -6.24 -3.86
N VAL A 75 -19.19 -6.61 -3.03
CA VAL A 75 -19.45 -7.06 -1.66
C VAL A 75 -19.96 -5.90 -0.82
N ILE A 76 -19.37 -4.74 -0.97
CA ILE A 76 -19.77 -3.52 -0.26
C ILE A 76 -21.18 -3.12 -0.68
N GLU A 77 -21.45 -2.97 -1.96
CA GLU A 77 -22.79 -2.62 -2.51
C GLU A 77 -23.88 -3.55 -2.02
N ASN A 78 -23.62 -4.88 -2.07
CA ASN A 78 -24.56 -5.88 -1.58
C ASN A 78 -24.81 -5.78 -0.07
N THR A 79 -23.83 -5.32 0.69
CA THR A 79 -23.92 -5.21 2.15
C THR A 79 -24.66 -3.95 2.57
N ILE A 80 -24.30 -2.80 2.01
CA ILE A 80 -24.91 -1.50 2.35
C ILE A 80 -26.19 -1.22 1.57
N LYS A 81 -26.43 -1.95 0.46
CA LYS A 81 -27.57 -1.79 -0.47
C LYS A 81 -27.64 -0.40 -1.10
N GLU A 82 -26.51 0.24 -1.31
CA GLU A 82 -26.37 1.54 -1.94
C GLU A 82 -25.35 1.45 -3.09
N SER A 83 -25.49 2.33 -4.08
CA SER A 83 -24.50 2.47 -5.15
C SER A 83 -23.25 3.18 -4.63
N LEU A 84 -22.10 2.71 -5.02
CA LEU A 84 -20.82 3.34 -4.66
C LEU A 84 -20.54 4.55 -5.55
N PRO A 85 -19.81 5.56 -5.04
CA PRO A 85 -19.36 6.69 -5.84
C PRO A 85 -18.54 6.26 -7.05
N ASP A 86 -18.58 7.07 -8.12
CA ASP A 86 -17.76 6.82 -9.30
C ASP A 86 -16.27 6.78 -8.94
N GLY A 87 -15.58 5.77 -9.47
CA GLY A 87 -14.16 5.59 -9.19
C GLY A 87 -13.82 5.04 -7.80
N PHE A 88 -14.82 4.68 -6.99
CA PHE A 88 -14.59 4.13 -5.65
C PHE A 88 -13.54 3.00 -5.65
N GLN A 89 -12.61 3.06 -4.71
CA GLN A 89 -11.44 2.16 -4.59
C GLN A 89 -10.45 2.21 -5.76
N LYS A 90 -10.56 3.16 -6.68
CA LYS A 90 -9.50 3.42 -7.67
C LYS A 90 -8.42 4.30 -7.07
N SER A 91 -7.20 4.13 -7.59
CA SER A 91 -6.02 4.87 -7.11
C SER A 91 -6.24 6.39 -7.10
N GLU A 92 -6.88 6.95 -8.13
CA GLU A 92 -7.16 8.38 -8.22
C GLU A 92 -8.13 8.82 -7.12
N TYR A 93 -9.19 8.05 -6.89
CA TYR A 93 -10.15 8.29 -5.81
C TYR A 93 -9.46 8.25 -4.43
N LEU A 94 -8.58 7.28 -4.22
CA LEU A 94 -7.85 7.11 -2.97
C LEU A 94 -6.82 8.24 -2.74
N LEU A 95 -6.21 8.75 -3.80
CA LEU A 95 -5.33 9.92 -3.74
C LEU A 95 -6.10 11.16 -3.29
N ASP A 96 -7.25 11.42 -3.91
CA ASP A 96 -8.12 12.56 -3.56
C ASP A 96 -8.64 12.49 -2.11
N HIS A 97 -8.75 11.29 -1.55
CA HIS A 97 -9.18 11.06 -0.17
C HIS A 97 -8.01 10.87 0.82
N GLY A 98 -6.78 11.06 0.38
CA GLY A 98 -5.60 11.02 1.25
C GLY A 98 -5.21 9.62 1.76
N MET A 99 -5.65 8.55 1.09
CA MET A 99 -5.29 7.18 1.46
C MET A 99 -3.96 6.73 0.86
N ILE A 100 -3.52 7.35 -0.22
CA ILE A 100 -2.23 7.10 -0.85
C ILE A 100 -1.56 8.43 -1.17
N ASP A 101 -0.25 8.40 -1.41
CA ASP A 101 0.54 9.62 -1.58
C ASP A 101 0.74 10.00 -3.05
N ILE A 102 0.88 9.01 -3.94
CA ILE A 102 1.24 9.26 -5.34
C ILE A 102 0.52 8.26 -6.25
N VAL A 103 -0.04 8.73 -7.36
CA VAL A 103 -0.39 7.90 -8.50
C VAL A 103 0.69 8.07 -9.57
N SER A 104 1.33 6.97 -9.98
CA SER A 104 2.45 7.00 -10.91
C SER A 104 2.35 5.92 -11.96
N HIS A 105 2.57 6.30 -13.23
CA HIS A 105 2.65 5.33 -14.31
C HIS A 105 3.94 4.50 -14.18
N ARG A 106 3.86 3.22 -14.52
CA ARG A 106 4.96 2.24 -14.38
C ARG A 106 6.29 2.72 -14.98
N LYS A 107 6.25 3.44 -16.08
CA LYS A 107 7.45 4.00 -16.75
C LYS A 107 8.19 5.04 -15.89
N ASP A 108 7.49 5.71 -14.99
CA ASP A 108 8.02 6.82 -14.19
C ASP A 108 8.42 6.35 -12.77
N LEU A 109 8.02 5.12 -12.37
CA LEU A 109 8.23 4.60 -11.02
C LEU A 109 9.69 4.61 -10.58
N LYS A 110 10.62 4.25 -11.48
CA LYS A 110 12.05 4.21 -11.14
C LYS A 110 12.54 5.58 -10.67
N ASN A 111 12.18 6.63 -11.40
CA ASN A 111 12.64 7.99 -11.10
C ASN A 111 11.95 8.51 -9.82
N ASN A 112 10.66 8.27 -9.68
CA ASN A 112 9.90 8.69 -8.50
C ASN A 112 10.44 8.01 -7.23
N ILE A 113 10.67 6.69 -7.25
CA ILE A 113 11.22 5.97 -6.12
C ILE A 113 12.65 6.45 -5.79
N ALA A 114 13.49 6.69 -6.80
CA ALA A 114 14.84 7.21 -6.59
C ALA A 114 14.80 8.57 -5.91
N SER A 115 13.98 9.51 -6.39
CA SER A 115 13.83 10.84 -5.78
C SER A 115 13.32 10.77 -4.33
N ILE A 116 12.36 9.90 -4.05
CA ILE A 116 11.85 9.69 -2.68
C ILE A 116 12.95 9.15 -1.77
N LEU A 117 13.69 8.16 -2.22
CA LEU A 117 14.81 7.59 -1.46
C LEU A 117 15.90 8.63 -1.21
N ASP A 118 16.25 9.45 -2.19
CA ASP A 118 17.21 10.54 -2.02
C ASP A 118 16.76 11.52 -0.92
N ILE A 119 15.50 11.89 -0.88
CA ILE A 119 14.96 12.77 0.16
C ILE A 119 15.03 12.09 1.53
N LEU A 120 14.56 10.85 1.64
CA LEU A 120 14.47 10.14 2.91
C LEU A 120 15.84 9.76 3.48
N MET A 121 16.77 9.32 2.62
CA MET A 121 18.10 8.84 3.05
C MET A 121 19.10 9.98 3.25
N ASN A 122 19.09 11.02 2.42
CA ASN A 122 20.02 12.16 2.56
C ASN A 122 19.73 13.03 3.77
N SER A 123 18.49 13.11 4.21
CA SER A 123 18.13 13.82 5.45
C SER A 123 18.75 13.19 6.70
N GLU A 124 19.04 11.90 6.70
CA GLU A 124 19.72 11.22 7.82
C GLU A 124 21.25 11.39 7.77
N ILE A 125 21.84 11.42 6.58
CA ILE A 125 23.28 11.67 6.42
C ILE A 125 23.64 13.07 6.92
N GLN A 126 22.82 14.08 6.63
CA GLN A 126 23.03 15.44 7.12
C GLN A 126 22.91 15.57 8.65
N LYS A 127 22.02 14.82 9.28
CA LYS A 127 21.89 14.79 10.75
C LYS A 127 23.06 14.10 11.44
N SER A 128 23.63 13.06 10.84
CA SER A 128 24.81 12.36 11.38
C SER A 128 26.12 13.11 11.19
N ALA A 129 26.19 14.02 10.23
CA ALA A 129 27.36 14.87 9.98
C ALA A 129 27.37 16.17 10.82
N SER A 130 26.27 16.47 11.54
CA SER A 130 26.11 17.64 12.39
C SER A 130 26.26 17.33 13.91
N LEU A 131 26.61 16.12 14.27
CA LEU A 131 26.97 15.63 15.61
C LEU A 131 28.47 15.30 15.70
#